data_9cb8d970e3283487b104579cc754c112
#
_entry.id   9cb8d970e3283487b104579cc754c112
#
_cell.length_a   1.000
_cell.length_b   1.000
_cell.length_c   1.000
_cell.angle_alpha   90.00
_cell.angle_beta   90.00
_cell.angle_gamma   90.00
#
_symmetry.space_group_name_H-M   'P 1'
#
loop_
_entity.id
_entity.type
_entity.pdbx_description
1 polymer ?
#
loop_
_entity_poly.entity_id
_entity_poly.type
_entity_poly.pdbx_seq_one_letter_code
_entity_poly.pdbx_strand_id
1 'polypeptide(L)'
;MKTNRFFAVLALTAAILASAGCKKDEPVKKITFPEAQALQISIGETLPLSFEADADWKLTIDKQWLVFVDGEAQVSQIAGVAGPVSLTLTTADVTSIFDEETATIDITMGTETQTLCTVTRLAEERTATMWSLPWSGDGEEITSLDFKYESGSVSTAKVTFSANFDWVVKSIPDWMDGELFSGAAGDCDAANYKYYGVKEEAYPYEKTGNIVISDQSGEHEITFPATFTGMGEEDILIRDGAKDVWSIAFSANHFVKTMGPSGMEESERTSMDLSIMTRNMEYRVMTLEKKDPYGMGQMWFADPWQLIVTDDKNGTVNVSVDPEMAEGFEGYILIVPKALCPENPDDFGQSWFRTNSSKFENSDYMIEVTVDAPAATAGGFMLSWTRTMAKGEAVPFTSYEGFGGMKPSELQSGLPDDNTYVYELPSEINGPLAMLPLGFPSDWKAGVSNGETVTNLFRASGEGFSSDNSNFDIAANIYDSSWQAHMALSYSEAAMKAAPSNSYLVISFYKDMSELGMYKPSAALVLVKM
;
A
#
# COMPACT_ATOMS: atom_id res chain seq x y z
N MET A 1 -12.91 -39.78 39.34
CA MET A 1 -12.98 -40.84 40.39
C MET A 1 -13.21 -42.18 39.68
N LYS A 2 -12.24 -43.05 39.72
CA LYS A 2 -12.28 -44.38 39.12
C LYS A 2 -13.28 -45.26 39.89
N THR A 3 -14.14 -45.96 39.20
CA THR A 3 -14.70 -47.19 39.74
C THR A 3 -14.81 -48.24 38.62
N ASN A 4 -13.88 -49.18 38.67
CA ASN A 4 -13.98 -50.48 38.01
C ASN A 4 -15.20 -51.23 38.47
N ARG A 5 -15.95 -51.78 37.56
CA ARG A 5 -16.78 -52.98 37.85
C ARG A 5 -16.58 -54.02 36.75
N PHE A 6 -15.62 -54.91 36.97
CA PHE A 6 -15.61 -56.27 36.47
C PHE A 6 -16.72 -57.03 37.21
N PHE A 7 -17.48 -57.85 36.51
CA PHE A 7 -18.22 -59.03 36.99
C PHE A 7 -19.20 -59.44 35.88
N ALA A 8 -19.43 -60.59 35.46
CA ALA A 8 -18.94 -61.91 35.76
C ALA A 8 -19.46 -62.81 34.63
N VAL A 9 -18.57 -63.47 33.94
CA VAL A 9 -18.97 -64.60 33.07
C VAL A 9 -19.33 -65.73 33.99
N LEU A 10 -20.60 -66.08 34.09
CA LEU A 10 -21.05 -67.30 34.77
C LEU A 10 -21.00 -68.43 33.77
N ALA A 11 -19.95 -69.27 33.85
CA ALA A 11 -19.90 -70.50 33.17
C ALA A 11 -20.86 -71.48 33.85
N LEU A 12 -21.97 -71.81 33.22
CA LEU A 12 -22.87 -72.86 33.64
C LEU A 12 -22.42 -74.16 32.96
N THR A 13 -21.53 -74.91 33.62
CA THR A 13 -21.22 -76.29 33.26
C THR A 13 -22.27 -77.22 33.89
N ALA A 14 -23.28 -77.61 33.13
CA ALA A 14 -24.18 -78.68 33.54
C ALA A 14 -23.58 -80.06 33.11
N ALA A 15 -23.11 -80.80 34.10
CA ALA A 15 -22.81 -82.25 33.90
C ALA A 15 -24.11 -83.04 33.76
N ILE A 16 -24.36 -83.62 32.65
CA ILE A 16 -25.42 -84.66 32.49
C ILE A 16 -24.74 -86.03 32.39
N LEU A 17 -24.94 -86.84 33.45
CA LEU A 17 -24.59 -88.21 33.51
C LEU A 17 -25.47 -89.04 32.56
N ALA A 18 -24.79 -89.95 31.83
CA ALA A 18 -25.38 -90.84 30.89
C ALA A 18 -26.42 -91.83 31.54
N SER A 19 -27.58 -91.90 30.97
CA SER A 19 -28.44 -93.11 31.03
C SER A 19 -28.56 -93.65 29.62
N ALA A 20 -27.94 -94.83 29.42
CA ALA A 20 -28.07 -95.60 28.20
C ALA A 20 -29.49 -96.09 28.03
N GLY A 21 -30.21 -95.48 27.13
CA GLY A 21 -31.48 -95.99 26.63
C GLY A 21 -31.44 -95.89 25.12
N CYS A 22 -31.46 -97.01 24.46
CA CYS A 22 -31.64 -97.11 23.01
C CYS A 22 -32.95 -96.41 22.65
N LYS A 23 -32.85 -95.12 22.18
CA LYS A 23 -33.90 -94.44 21.45
C LYS A 23 -33.60 -94.54 19.97
N LYS A 24 -34.62 -94.93 19.21
CA LYS A 24 -34.65 -94.84 17.76
C LYS A 24 -34.06 -93.47 17.37
N ASP A 25 -33.20 -93.51 16.39
CA ASP A 25 -32.74 -92.29 15.72
C ASP A 25 -33.96 -91.54 15.21
N GLU A 26 -34.39 -90.50 15.96
CA GLU A 26 -35.24 -89.50 15.39
C GLU A 26 -34.42 -88.79 14.32
N PRO A 27 -34.98 -88.51 13.14
CA PRO A 27 -34.26 -87.80 12.09
C PRO A 27 -33.81 -86.44 12.69
N VAL A 28 -32.47 -86.28 12.70
CA VAL A 28 -31.87 -84.98 13.12
C VAL A 28 -32.59 -83.93 12.35
N LYS A 29 -33.36 -83.09 13.03
CA LYS A 29 -34.03 -81.95 12.39
C LYS A 29 -32.96 -81.09 11.72
N LYS A 30 -32.96 -81.06 10.39
CA LYS A 30 -32.06 -80.20 9.64
C LYS A 30 -32.32 -78.75 10.01
N ILE A 31 -31.35 -78.11 10.62
CA ILE A 31 -31.45 -76.72 10.97
C ILE A 31 -31.46 -75.93 9.67
N THR A 32 -32.45 -75.03 9.53
CA THR A 32 -32.57 -74.10 8.41
C THR A 32 -32.02 -72.73 8.85
N PHE A 33 -31.01 -72.25 8.15
CA PHE A 33 -30.47 -70.91 8.42
C PHE A 33 -31.33 -69.85 7.77
N PRO A 34 -31.45 -68.68 8.40
CA PRO A 34 -32.06 -67.48 7.79
C PRO A 34 -31.36 -67.12 6.49
N GLU A 35 -32.08 -66.43 5.60
CA GLU A 35 -31.50 -65.88 4.39
C GLU A 35 -30.50 -64.79 4.76
N ALA A 36 -29.35 -64.75 4.06
CA ALA A 36 -28.34 -63.71 4.25
C ALA A 36 -28.86 -62.34 3.82
N GLN A 37 -28.57 -61.34 4.61
CA GLN A 37 -28.99 -59.96 4.39
C GLN A 37 -27.78 -59.07 4.07
N ALA A 38 -28.03 -58.00 3.30
CA ALA A 38 -27.08 -56.91 3.11
C ALA A 38 -27.70 -55.59 3.58
N LEU A 39 -27.07 -54.95 4.52
CA LEU A 39 -27.57 -53.75 5.18
C LEU A 39 -26.53 -52.64 5.08
N GLN A 40 -26.99 -51.39 5.23
CA GLN A 40 -26.13 -50.20 5.28
C GLN A 40 -26.46 -49.40 6.53
N ILE A 41 -25.44 -48.78 7.13
CA ILE A 41 -25.60 -47.95 8.34
C ILE A 41 -24.70 -46.71 8.24
N SER A 42 -25.21 -45.58 8.62
CA SER A 42 -24.40 -44.35 8.84
C SER A 42 -23.86 -44.33 10.27
N ILE A 43 -22.83 -43.58 10.49
CA ILE A 43 -22.23 -43.43 11.83
C ILE A 43 -23.24 -42.83 12.80
N GLY A 44 -23.33 -43.42 14.00
CA GLY A 44 -24.25 -42.93 15.05
C GLY A 44 -25.71 -43.36 14.85
N GLU A 45 -26.05 -43.95 13.73
CA GLU A 45 -27.42 -44.46 13.49
C GLU A 45 -27.66 -45.80 14.15
N THR A 46 -28.92 -46.20 14.23
CA THR A 46 -29.35 -47.51 14.64
C THR A 46 -30.05 -48.22 13.50
N LEU A 47 -29.79 -49.54 13.36
CA LEU A 47 -30.32 -50.35 12.29
C LEU A 47 -30.98 -51.61 12.84
N PRO A 48 -32.23 -51.95 12.48
CA PRO A 48 -32.90 -53.16 12.92
C PRO A 48 -32.37 -54.39 12.13
N LEU A 49 -32.03 -55.47 12.83
CA LEU A 49 -31.73 -56.78 12.28
C LEU A 49 -32.82 -57.75 12.74
N SER A 50 -33.58 -58.30 11.78
CA SER A 50 -34.66 -59.21 12.08
C SER A 50 -34.50 -60.52 11.29
N PHE A 51 -34.71 -61.67 11.93
CA PHE A 51 -34.67 -62.96 11.31
C PHE A 51 -35.49 -64.00 12.09
N GLU A 52 -35.75 -65.13 11.51
CA GLU A 52 -36.39 -66.30 12.17
C GLU A 52 -35.30 -67.39 12.43
N ALA A 53 -35.14 -67.80 13.66
CA ALA A 53 -34.19 -68.82 14.05
C ALA A 53 -34.87 -70.20 14.28
N ASP A 54 -34.43 -71.17 13.58
CA ASP A 54 -34.97 -72.56 13.68
C ASP A 54 -34.44 -73.34 14.89
N ALA A 55 -33.39 -72.90 15.53
CA ALA A 55 -32.74 -73.42 16.73
C ALA A 55 -32.16 -72.29 17.60
N ASP A 56 -31.69 -72.70 18.80
CA ASP A 56 -30.91 -71.75 19.64
C ASP A 56 -29.70 -71.27 18.86
N TRP A 57 -29.42 -69.99 18.97
CA TRP A 57 -28.48 -69.28 18.12
C TRP A 57 -27.48 -68.38 18.89
N LYS A 58 -26.35 -68.14 18.28
CA LYS A 58 -25.38 -67.16 18.71
C LYS A 58 -24.96 -66.34 17.51
N LEU A 59 -24.99 -65.02 17.64
CA LEU A 59 -24.43 -64.07 16.67
C LEU A 59 -23.07 -63.56 17.13
N THR A 60 -22.19 -63.36 16.16
CA THR A 60 -20.86 -62.77 16.38
C THR A 60 -20.56 -61.78 15.26
N ILE A 61 -20.10 -60.61 15.63
CA ILE A 61 -19.64 -59.57 14.70
C ILE A 61 -18.12 -59.65 14.62
N ASP A 62 -17.57 -59.57 13.40
CA ASP A 62 -16.12 -59.67 13.12
C ASP A 62 -15.38 -58.33 13.27
N LYS A 63 -16.09 -57.21 13.33
CA LYS A 63 -15.52 -55.85 13.41
C LYS A 63 -15.95 -55.15 14.68
N GLN A 64 -15.04 -54.37 15.26
CA GLN A 64 -15.29 -53.63 16.52
C GLN A 64 -16.20 -52.41 16.32
N TRP A 65 -16.24 -51.83 15.12
CA TRP A 65 -17.04 -50.69 14.82
C TRP A 65 -18.57 -50.91 14.75
N LEU A 66 -19.01 -52.18 14.69
CA LEU A 66 -20.42 -52.60 14.70
C LEU A 66 -20.72 -53.36 15.98
N VAL A 67 -21.83 -53.04 16.62
CA VAL A 67 -22.24 -53.69 17.87
C VAL A 67 -23.75 -53.92 17.91
N PHE A 68 -24.18 -54.94 18.67
CA PHE A 68 -25.59 -55.07 19.09
C PHE A 68 -25.88 -54.18 20.29
N VAL A 69 -27.07 -53.59 20.30
CA VAL A 69 -27.60 -52.87 21.45
C VAL A 69 -28.42 -53.84 22.31
N ASP A 70 -27.94 -54.15 23.52
CA ASP A 70 -28.61 -55.01 24.49
C ASP A 70 -28.92 -54.21 25.77
N GLY A 71 -30.09 -53.62 25.81
CA GLY A 71 -30.44 -52.65 26.83
C GLY A 71 -29.54 -51.40 26.78
N GLU A 72 -28.76 -51.19 27.83
CA GLU A 72 -27.72 -50.13 27.88
C GLU A 72 -26.34 -50.59 27.45
N ALA A 73 -26.17 -51.89 27.15
CA ALA A 73 -24.88 -52.45 26.78
C ALA A 73 -24.70 -52.54 25.26
N GLN A 74 -23.46 -52.35 24.83
CA GLN A 74 -23.03 -52.56 23.45
C GLN A 74 -22.14 -53.82 23.43
N VAL A 75 -22.53 -54.82 22.66
CA VAL A 75 -21.86 -56.12 22.65
C VAL A 75 -21.58 -56.58 21.22
N SER A 76 -20.46 -57.29 21.01
CA SER A 76 -20.10 -57.89 19.73
C SER A 76 -20.66 -59.30 19.55
N GLN A 77 -21.24 -59.87 20.59
CA GLN A 77 -21.85 -61.21 20.58
C GLN A 77 -23.15 -61.19 21.36
N ILE A 78 -24.16 -61.87 20.84
CA ILE A 78 -25.43 -62.05 21.50
C ILE A 78 -25.98 -63.46 21.20
N ALA A 79 -26.75 -64.02 22.10
CA ALA A 79 -27.33 -65.36 21.91
C ALA A 79 -28.79 -65.37 22.33
N GLY A 80 -29.55 -66.30 21.75
CA GLY A 80 -30.94 -66.45 22.05
C GLY A 80 -31.47 -67.86 21.70
N VAL A 81 -32.78 -68.01 21.88
CA VAL A 81 -33.51 -69.24 21.62
C VAL A 81 -34.23 -69.22 20.27
N ALA A 82 -34.63 -70.34 19.75
CA ALA A 82 -35.38 -70.50 18.51
C ALA A 82 -36.62 -69.59 18.48
N GLY A 83 -36.98 -68.98 17.34
CA GLY A 83 -38.13 -68.15 17.10
C GLY A 83 -37.82 -66.81 16.38
N PRO A 84 -38.78 -65.90 16.29
CA PRO A 84 -38.57 -64.62 15.69
C PRO A 84 -37.64 -63.76 16.55
N VAL A 85 -36.67 -63.15 15.90
CA VAL A 85 -35.63 -62.33 16.52
C VAL A 85 -35.67 -60.93 15.93
N SER A 86 -35.61 -59.93 16.81
CA SER A 86 -35.45 -58.55 16.42
C SER A 86 -34.39 -57.89 17.32
N LEU A 87 -33.32 -57.47 16.73
CA LEU A 87 -32.15 -56.83 17.36
C LEU A 87 -31.93 -55.45 16.79
N THR A 88 -31.18 -54.66 17.52
CA THR A 88 -30.74 -53.33 17.07
C THR A 88 -29.22 -53.34 16.97
N LEU A 89 -28.74 -52.90 15.84
CA LEU A 89 -27.32 -52.62 15.58
C LEU A 89 -27.04 -51.14 15.71
N THR A 90 -25.81 -50.80 16.10
CA THR A 90 -25.31 -49.41 16.04
C THR A 90 -23.81 -49.41 15.81
N THR A 91 -23.26 -48.27 15.47
CA THR A 91 -21.81 -48.08 15.31
C THR A 91 -21.15 -47.76 16.64
N ALA A 92 -19.94 -48.27 16.86
CA ALA A 92 -19.08 -47.99 18.02
C ALA A 92 -17.62 -47.94 17.58
N ASP A 93 -16.74 -47.31 18.37
CA ASP A 93 -15.29 -47.31 18.21
C ASP A 93 -14.80 -47.14 16.75
N VAL A 94 -15.43 -46.21 16.02
CA VAL A 94 -15.09 -45.95 14.63
C VAL A 94 -13.74 -45.26 14.57
N THR A 95 -12.75 -45.88 13.90
CA THR A 95 -11.37 -45.35 13.80
C THR A 95 -11.20 -44.35 12.66
N SER A 96 -11.98 -44.51 11.58
CA SER A 96 -12.02 -43.54 10.47
C SER A 96 -13.45 -43.40 10.00
N ILE A 97 -13.93 -42.16 9.97
CA ILE A 97 -15.28 -41.84 9.51
C ILE A 97 -15.36 -41.69 7.98
N PHE A 98 -14.24 -41.59 7.31
CA PHE A 98 -14.16 -41.27 5.88
C PHE A 98 -13.95 -42.49 4.98
N ASP A 99 -13.83 -43.67 5.57
CA ASP A 99 -13.67 -44.90 4.81
C ASP A 99 -14.94 -45.75 4.92
N GLU A 100 -15.40 -46.26 3.78
CA GLU A 100 -16.43 -47.29 3.78
C GLU A 100 -15.84 -48.59 4.35
N GLU A 101 -16.53 -49.20 5.28
CA GLU A 101 -16.06 -50.43 5.92
C GLU A 101 -17.19 -51.46 6.02
N THR A 102 -16.86 -52.71 5.83
CA THR A 102 -17.85 -53.81 5.89
C THR A 102 -17.59 -54.72 7.08
N ALA A 103 -18.62 -55.04 7.81
CA ALA A 103 -18.64 -56.04 8.88
C ALA A 103 -19.52 -57.21 8.52
N THR A 104 -19.14 -58.40 9.00
CA THR A 104 -19.91 -59.61 8.84
C THR A 104 -20.49 -60.04 10.18
N ILE A 105 -21.76 -60.39 10.17
CA ILE A 105 -22.47 -60.96 11.31
C ILE A 105 -22.70 -62.43 10.99
N ASP A 106 -22.01 -63.30 11.73
CA ASP A 106 -22.18 -64.72 11.60
C ASP A 106 -23.18 -65.24 12.63
N ILE A 107 -24.03 -66.17 12.18
CA ILE A 107 -24.98 -66.89 13.01
C ILE A 107 -24.49 -68.37 13.18
N THR A 108 -24.37 -68.79 14.41
CA THR A 108 -24.10 -70.20 14.78
C THR A 108 -25.36 -70.82 15.34
N MET A 109 -25.83 -71.87 14.73
CA MET A 109 -26.92 -72.75 15.22
C MET A 109 -26.47 -74.17 15.26
N GLY A 110 -26.56 -74.79 16.45
CA GLY A 110 -25.97 -76.14 16.68
C GLY A 110 -24.44 -76.11 16.53
N THR A 111 -23.90 -76.85 15.53
CA THR A 111 -22.45 -76.90 15.24
C THR A 111 -22.05 -76.15 13.96
N GLU A 112 -22.99 -75.60 13.26
CA GLU A 112 -22.76 -74.92 11.97
C GLU A 112 -22.82 -73.41 12.14
N THR A 113 -21.98 -72.69 11.36
CA THR A 113 -21.93 -71.25 11.31
C THR A 113 -22.11 -70.79 9.87
N GLN A 114 -22.93 -69.82 9.64
CA GLN A 114 -23.14 -69.16 8.35
C GLN A 114 -23.20 -67.65 8.52
N THR A 115 -22.91 -66.90 7.45
CA THR A 115 -23.09 -65.46 7.44
C THR A 115 -24.57 -65.12 7.38
N LEU A 116 -25.07 -64.44 8.40
CA LEU A 116 -26.44 -63.91 8.47
C LEU A 116 -26.58 -62.58 7.79
N CYS A 117 -25.61 -61.70 8.00
CA CYS A 117 -25.70 -60.35 7.50
C CYS A 117 -24.33 -59.74 7.19
N THR A 118 -24.26 -59.03 6.09
CA THR A 118 -23.14 -58.11 5.78
C THR A 118 -23.65 -56.71 5.98
N VAL A 119 -22.98 -55.94 6.85
CA VAL A 119 -23.33 -54.55 7.14
C VAL A 119 -22.21 -53.65 6.61
N THR A 120 -22.56 -52.75 5.70
CA THR A 120 -21.64 -51.76 5.17
C THR A 120 -21.85 -50.43 5.90
N ARG A 121 -20.82 -49.92 6.57
CA ARG A 121 -20.77 -48.60 7.13
C ARG A 121 -20.42 -47.60 6.01
N LEU A 122 -21.31 -46.63 5.80
CA LEU A 122 -21.08 -45.59 4.80
C LEU A 122 -20.00 -44.63 5.27
N ALA A 123 -19.15 -44.23 4.32
CA ALA A 123 -18.20 -43.13 4.56
C ALA A 123 -18.93 -41.78 4.69
N GLU A 124 -18.46 -40.93 5.59
CA GLU A 124 -18.90 -39.56 5.64
C GLU A 124 -18.17 -38.73 4.58
N GLU A 125 -18.86 -37.72 4.06
CA GLU A 125 -18.24 -36.76 3.19
C GLU A 125 -17.41 -35.77 4.03
N ARG A 126 -16.19 -35.43 3.52
CA ARG A 126 -15.38 -34.40 4.14
C ARG A 126 -16.00 -33.02 3.87
N THR A 127 -16.27 -32.29 4.91
CA THR A 127 -16.86 -30.96 4.84
C THR A 127 -16.02 -29.97 5.60
N ALA A 128 -16.01 -28.73 5.11
CA ALA A 128 -15.38 -27.61 5.79
C ALA A 128 -16.15 -26.33 5.52
N THR A 129 -16.02 -25.40 6.45
CA THR A 129 -16.61 -24.07 6.38
C THR A 129 -15.54 -23.04 6.67
N MET A 130 -15.52 -21.96 5.90
CA MET A 130 -14.67 -20.80 6.12
C MET A 130 -15.43 -19.76 6.93
N TRP A 131 -14.76 -19.16 7.91
CA TRP A 131 -15.32 -18.17 8.82
C TRP A 131 -14.54 -16.87 8.75
N SER A 132 -15.26 -15.75 8.62
CA SER A 132 -14.73 -14.42 8.86
C SER A 132 -14.98 -14.03 10.31
N LEU A 133 -13.93 -13.62 11.01
CA LEU A 133 -13.99 -13.24 12.41
C LEU A 133 -13.98 -11.70 12.51
N PRO A 134 -15.02 -11.07 13.07
CA PRO A 134 -15.00 -9.64 13.30
C PRO A 134 -13.99 -9.28 14.41
N TRP A 135 -13.68 -8.00 14.54
CA TRP A 135 -12.81 -7.52 15.61
C TRP A 135 -13.39 -7.82 17.01
N SER A 136 -14.71 -7.84 17.12
CA SER A 136 -15.43 -8.22 18.34
C SER A 136 -16.75 -8.91 17.98
N GLY A 137 -17.08 -10.01 18.66
CA GLY A 137 -18.28 -10.82 18.45
C GLY A 137 -17.99 -12.21 17.86
N ASP A 138 -19.07 -12.91 17.54
CA ASP A 138 -18.99 -14.24 16.95
C ASP A 138 -18.61 -14.15 15.47
N GLY A 139 -17.93 -15.19 14.96
CA GLY A 139 -17.58 -15.32 13.56
C GLY A 139 -18.82 -15.49 12.66
N GLU A 140 -18.66 -15.12 11.40
CA GLU A 140 -19.68 -15.30 10.37
C GLU A 140 -19.17 -16.31 9.34
N GLU A 141 -20.03 -17.27 8.97
CA GLU A 141 -19.76 -18.20 7.90
C GLU A 141 -19.75 -17.48 6.55
N ILE A 142 -18.68 -17.70 5.77
CA ILE A 142 -18.52 -17.11 4.45
C ILE A 142 -18.22 -18.18 3.42
N THR A 143 -18.70 -17.98 2.19
CA THR A 143 -18.49 -18.87 1.06
C THR A 143 -17.37 -18.43 0.13
N SER A 144 -16.97 -17.16 0.22
CA SER A 144 -15.86 -16.56 -0.53
C SER A 144 -15.17 -15.50 0.32
N LEU A 145 -13.93 -15.19 -0.02
CA LEU A 145 -13.16 -14.11 0.59
C LEU A 145 -12.96 -13.00 -0.45
N ASP A 146 -13.67 -11.89 -0.27
CA ASP A 146 -13.74 -10.82 -1.25
C ASP A 146 -13.06 -9.56 -0.72
N PHE A 147 -11.96 -9.16 -1.37
CA PHE A 147 -11.23 -7.95 -1.07
C PHE A 147 -11.62 -6.82 -2.02
N LYS A 148 -11.60 -5.60 -1.48
CA LYS A 148 -11.84 -4.36 -2.24
C LYS A 148 -10.72 -3.38 -1.98
N TYR A 149 -10.35 -2.64 -3.01
CA TYR A 149 -9.50 -1.48 -2.86
C TYR A 149 -10.37 -0.28 -2.48
N GLU A 150 -10.04 0.39 -1.40
CA GLU A 150 -10.77 1.56 -0.91
C GLU A 150 -9.78 2.59 -0.35
N SER A 151 -9.77 3.78 -0.91
CA SER A 151 -9.01 4.94 -0.40
C SER A 151 -7.53 4.65 -0.10
N GLY A 152 -6.83 4.05 -1.05
CA GLY A 152 -5.38 3.82 -0.92
C GLY A 152 -4.98 2.52 -0.21
N SER A 153 -5.94 1.71 0.23
CA SER A 153 -5.64 0.49 0.98
C SER A 153 -6.59 -0.66 0.66
N VAL A 154 -6.22 -1.84 1.10
CA VAL A 154 -7.08 -3.03 1.13
C VAL A 154 -7.19 -3.50 2.57
N SER A 155 -8.41 -3.69 3.04
CA SER A 155 -8.64 -4.20 4.39
C SER A 155 -8.15 -5.65 4.52
N THR A 156 -7.60 -6.00 5.68
CA THR A 156 -7.28 -7.39 6.00
C THR A 156 -8.52 -8.10 6.56
N ALA A 157 -8.68 -9.37 6.21
CA ALA A 157 -9.70 -10.25 6.75
C ALA A 157 -9.09 -11.21 7.79
N LYS A 158 -9.76 -11.36 8.91
CA LYS A 158 -9.40 -12.34 9.93
C LYS A 158 -10.18 -13.62 9.67
N VAL A 159 -9.50 -14.71 9.30
CA VAL A 159 -10.11 -15.93 8.76
C VAL A 159 -9.72 -17.16 9.58
N THR A 160 -10.67 -18.07 9.79
CA THR A 160 -10.46 -19.42 10.30
C THR A 160 -11.33 -20.42 9.56
N PHE A 161 -11.16 -21.71 9.88
CA PHE A 161 -11.93 -22.80 9.29
C PHE A 161 -12.45 -23.75 10.37
N SER A 162 -13.60 -24.34 10.11
CA SER A 162 -14.08 -25.53 10.79
C SER A 162 -14.20 -26.67 9.80
N ALA A 163 -13.92 -27.90 10.21
CA ALA A 163 -14.03 -29.07 9.35
C ALA A 163 -14.31 -30.30 10.20
N ASN A 164 -14.89 -31.35 9.59
CA ASN A 164 -15.08 -32.64 10.27
C ASN A 164 -13.82 -33.52 10.22
N PHE A 165 -12.68 -32.95 9.80
CA PHE A 165 -11.35 -33.58 9.76
C PHE A 165 -10.26 -32.61 10.21
N ASP A 166 -9.10 -33.12 10.65
CA ASP A 166 -7.92 -32.32 10.91
C ASP A 166 -7.44 -31.71 9.61
N TRP A 167 -7.38 -30.38 9.54
CA TRP A 167 -7.16 -29.65 8.31
C TRP A 167 -5.87 -28.82 8.32
N VAL A 168 -5.37 -28.54 7.13
CA VAL A 168 -4.27 -27.62 6.89
C VAL A 168 -4.61 -26.72 5.69
N VAL A 169 -4.32 -25.43 5.78
CA VAL A 169 -4.33 -24.56 4.60
C VAL A 169 -3.14 -24.95 3.73
N LYS A 170 -3.41 -25.62 2.63
CA LYS A 170 -2.41 -26.13 1.69
C LYS A 170 -1.81 -25.02 0.84
N SER A 171 -2.65 -24.10 0.37
CA SER A 171 -2.23 -22.95 -0.42
C SER A 171 -3.24 -21.80 -0.36
N ILE A 172 -2.72 -20.62 -0.59
CA ILE A 172 -3.48 -19.41 -0.88
C ILE A 172 -3.06 -18.89 -2.26
N PRO A 173 -3.87 -18.08 -2.93
CA PRO A 173 -3.48 -17.43 -4.17
C PRO A 173 -2.17 -16.63 -4.03
N ASP A 174 -1.34 -16.60 -5.05
CA ASP A 174 -0.03 -15.94 -5.07
C ASP A 174 -0.11 -14.41 -4.85
N TRP A 175 -1.26 -13.81 -5.19
CA TRP A 175 -1.54 -12.39 -4.97
C TRP A 175 -2.02 -12.05 -3.55
N MET A 176 -2.37 -13.07 -2.74
CA MET A 176 -2.76 -12.85 -1.35
C MET A 176 -1.54 -12.77 -0.43
N ASP A 177 -1.67 -11.95 0.60
CA ASP A 177 -0.78 -11.91 1.74
C ASP A 177 -1.40 -12.65 2.92
N GLY A 178 -0.62 -13.50 3.59
CA GLY A 178 -1.08 -14.29 4.72
C GLY A 178 -0.23 -15.53 4.96
N GLU A 179 -0.45 -16.15 6.11
CA GLU A 179 0.27 -17.36 6.53
C GLU A 179 -0.59 -18.61 6.38
N LEU A 180 0.05 -19.73 6.05
CA LEU A 180 -0.58 -21.05 6.10
C LEU A 180 -0.68 -21.49 7.56
N PHE A 181 -1.78 -22.16 7.91
CA PHE A 181 -2.02 -22.67 9.27
C PHE A 181 -2.89 -23.92 9.23
N SER A 182 -3.12 -24.54 10.39
CA SER A 182 -3.87 -25.78 10.51
C SER A 182 -4.76 -25.76 11.75
N GLY A 183 -5.72 -26.66 11.79
CA GLY A 183 -6.59 -26.87 12.94
C GLY A 183 -7.04 -28.31 13.06
N ALA A 184 -7.59 -28.64 14.21
CA ALA A 184 -8.20 -29.94 14.48
C ALA A 184 -9.62 -30.01 13.92
N ALA A 185 -10.14 -31.21 13.73
CA ALA A 185 -11.54 -31.46 13.44
C ALA A 185 -12.46 -30.86 14.54
N GLY A 186 -13.55 -30.26 14.13
CA GLY A 186 -14.54 -29.71 15.05
C GLY A 186 -15.11 -28.38 14.63
N ASP A 187 -15.79 -27.72 15.58
CA ASP A 187 -16.40 -26.41 15.40
C ASP A 187 -15.36 -25.29 15.21
N CYS A 188 -15.85 -24.13 14.79
CA CYS A 188 -15.02 -22.94 14.60
C CYS A 188 -14.28 -22.55 15.89
N ASP A 189 -12.93 -22.60 15.84
CA ASP A 189 -12.08 -22.06 16.91
C ASP A 189 -11.69 -20.62 16.61
N ALA A 190 -12.38 -19.67 17.24
CA ALA A 190 -12.11 -18.25 17.07
C ALA A 190 -10.74 -17.80 17.61
N ALA A 191 -10.01 -18.62 18.35
CA ALA A 191 -8.64 -18.36 18.78
C ALA A 191 -7.59 -18.79 17.76
N ASN A 192 -7.94 -19.69 16.84
CA ASN A 192 -7.07 -20.21 15.79
C ASN A 192 -7.40 -19.54 14.45
N TYR A 193 -6.78 -18.40 14.15
CA TYR A 193 -7.03 -17.62 12.94
C TYR A 193 -5.75 -17.07 12.33
N LYS A 194 -5.85 -16.63 11.07
CA LYS A 194 -4.84 -15.81 10.41
C LYS A 194 -5.48 -14.59 9.76
N TYR A 195 -4.65 -13.55 9.57
CA TYR A 195 -5.01 -12.41 8.76
C TYR A 195 -4.63 -12.68 7.32
N TYR A 196 -5.55 -12.42 6.42
CA TYR A 196 -5.34 -12.44 4.98
C TYR A 196 -5.58 -11.05 4.41
N GLY A 197 -4.74 -10.67 3.46
CA GLY A 197 -4.79 -9.41 2.75
C GLY A 197 -4.43 -9.58 1.28
N VAL A 198 -4.16 -8.49 0.62
CA VAL A 198 -3.72 -8.45 -0.78
C VAL A 198 -2.33 -7.83 -0.82
N LYS A 199 -1.41 -8.45 -1.56
CA LYS A 199 -0.08 -7.90 -1.79
C LYS A 199 -0.17 -6.64 -2.64
N GLU A 200 0.64 -5.64 -2.32
CA GLU A 200 0.59 -4.32 -2.98
C GLU A 200 0.79 -4.40 -4.49
N GLU A 201 1.69 -5.25 -4.97
CA GLU A 201 1.92 -5.45 -6.40
C GLU A 201 0.70 -5.97 -7.16
N ALA A 202 -0.29 -6.46 -6.46
CA ALA A 202 -1.55 -6.92 -7.04
C ALA A 202 -2.62 -5.81 -7.14
N TYR A 203 -2.45 -4.68 -6.44
CA TYR A 203 -3.47 -3.64 -6.34
C TYR A 203 -4.01 -3.12 -7.67
N PRO A 204 -3.20 -2.91 -8.72
CA PRO A 204 -3.72 -2.37 -9.99
C PRO A 204 -4.76 -3.25 -10.68
N TYR A 205 -4.79 -4.55 -10.42
CA TYR A 205 -5.53 -5.50 -11.23
C TYR A 205 -6.53 -6.33 -10.44
N GLU A 206 -7.63 -6.68 -11.10
CA GLU A 206 -8.55 -7.69 -10.58
C GLU A 206 -7.83 -9.03 -10.43
N LYS A 207 -8.12 -9.74 -9.35
CA LYS A 207 -7.56 -11.05 -9.04
C LYS A 207 -8.63 -12.03 -8.64
N THR A 208 -8.43 -13.28 -9.01
CA THR A 208 -9.25 -14.41 -8.57
C THR A 208 -8.34 -15.57 -8.22
N GLY A 209 -8.78 -16.43 -7.35
CA GLY A 209 -8.06 -17.63 -6.97
C GLY A 209 -8.83 -18.44 -5.93
N ASN A 210 -8.19 -19.44 -5.37
CA ASN A 210 -8.79 -20.27 -4.34
C ASN A 210 -7.84 -20.42 -3.16
N ILE A 211 -8.39 -20.32 -1.96
CA ILE A 211 -7.78 -20.85 -0.75
C ILE A 211 -8.07 -22.34 -0.75
N VAL A 212 -7.04 -23.16 -0.59
CA VAL A 212 -7.17 -24.62 -0.59
C VAL A 212 -6.84 -25.13 0.80
N ILE A 213 -7.78 -25.83 1.40
CA ILE A 213 -7.51 -26.62 2.60
C ILE A 213 -7.49 -28.11 2.24
N SER A 214 -6.75 -28.90 2.99
CA SER A 214 -6.70 -30.33 2.81
C SER A 214 -6.67 -31.05 4.16
N ASP A 215 -6.93 -32.34 4.15
CA ASP A 215 -6.54 -33.19 5.26
C ASP A 215 -5.00 -33.30 5.37
N GLN A 216 -4.51 -33.91 6.43
CA GLN A 216 -3.06 -34.01 6.66
C GLN A 216 -2.34 -34.88 5.61
N SER A 217 -3.06 -35.73 4.88
CA SER A 217 -2.49 -36.51 3.77
C SER A 217 -2.25 -35.64 2.52
N GLY A 218 -3.00 -34.58 2.38
CA GLY A 218 -3.00 -33.71 1.20
C GLY A 218 -3.74 -34.28 -0.01
N GLU A 219 -4.42 -35.41 0.15
CA GLU A 219 -5.14 -36.10 -0.94
C GLU A 219 -6.56 -35.58 -1.14
N HIS A 220 -7.17 -35.03 -0.07
CA HIS A 220 -8.53 -34.53 -0.10
C HIS A 220 -8.52 -33.02 0.08
N GLU A 221 -8.96 -32.29 -0.93
CA GLU A 221 -8.93 -30.83 -0.97
C GLU A 221 -10.33 -30.24 -1.00
N ILE A 222 -10.53 -29.16 -0.24
CA ILE A 222 -11.71 -28.30 -0.31
C ILE A 222 -11.23 -26.89 -0.66
N THR A 223 -11.92 -26.23 -1.57
CA THR A 223 -11.53 -24.92 -2.09
C THR A 223 -12.54 -23.85 -1.74
N PHE A 224 -12.03 -22.68 -1.36
CA PHE A 224 -12.82 -21.49 -1.11
C PHE A 224 -12.40 -20.39 -2.08
N PRO A 225 -13.31 -19.80 -2.86
CA PRO A 225 -12.99 -18.71 -3.75
C PRO A 225 -12.46 -17.50 -2.99
N ALA A 226 -11.47 -16.84 -3.59
CA ALA A 226 -10.97 -15.56 -3.15
C ALA A 226 -10.92 -14.61 -4.35
N THR A 227 -11.39 -13.37 -4.15
CA THR A 227 -11.44 -12.35 -5.21
C THR A 227 -10.88 -11.03 -4.70
N PHE A 228 -10.37 -10.24 -5.63
CA PHE A 228 -9.97 -8.88 -5.41
C PHE A 228 -10.41 -8.01 -6.59
N THR A 229 -11.08 -6.91 -6.33
CA THR A 229 -11.65 -6.05 -7.37
C THR A 229 -10.62 -5.21 -8.13
N GLY A 230 -9.40 -5.09 -7.58
CA GLY A 230 -8.40 -4.15 -8.09
C GLY A 230 -8.76 -2.69 -7.83
N MET A 231 -7.85 -1.81 -8.20
CA MET A 231 -8.05 -0.36 -8.20
C MET A 231 -9.10 0.04 -9.23
N GLY A 232 -9.86 1.10 -8.98
CA GLY A 232 -10.70 1.76 -9.98
C GLY A 232 -9.86 2.46 -11.04
N GLU A 233 -10.50 2.90 -12.12
CA GLU A 233 -9.80 3.62 -13.20
C GLU A 233 -9.30 5.00 -12.78
N GLU A 234 -9.94 5.58 -11.76
CA GLU A 234 -9.60 6.88 -11.19
C GLU A 234 -8.72 6.76 -9.93
N ASP A 235 -8.48 5.55 -9.43
CA ASP A 235 -7.66 5.37 -8.23
C ASP A 235 -6.16 5.53 -8.53
N ILE A 236 -5.46 6.12 -7.57
CA ILE A 236 -4.01 6.29 -7.58
C ILE A 236 -3.43 5.98 -6.20
N LEU A 237 -2.21 5.46 -6.21
CA LEU A 237 -1.39 5.29 -5.03
C LEU A 237 0.00 5.83 -5.33
N ILE A 238 0.46 6.82 -4.55
CA ILE A 238 1.75 7.47 -4.71
C ILE A 238 2.55 7.28 -3.44
N ARG A 239 3.74 6.68 -3.57
CA ARG A 239 4.54 6.27 -2.41
C ARG A 239 6.02 6.61 -2.53
N ASP A 240 6.62 6.89 -1.38
CA ASP A 240 8.07 6.87 -1.14
C ASP A 240 8.41 5.56 -0.40
N GLY A 241 8.92 4.58 -1.12
CA GLY A 241 9.03 3.22 -0.59
C GLY A 241 7.67 2.60 -0.27
N ALA A 242 7.44 2.25 0.99
CA ALA A 242 6.18 1.66 1.46
C ALA A 242 5.18 2.68 2.03
N LYS A 243 5.44 3.99 1.91
CA LYS A 243 4.66 5.05 2.55
C LYS A 243 4.00 5.98 1.56
N ASP A 244 2.73 6.23 1.78
CA ASP A 244 1.95 7.19 1.00
C ASP A 244 2.49 8.60 1.21
N VAL A 245 2.54 9.41 0.15
CA VAL A 245 3.10 10.77 0.15
C VAL A 245 2.05 11.78 -0.25
N TRP A 246 1.80 12.76 0.63
CA TRP A 246 0.91 13.90 0.37
C TRP A 246 1.66 15.20 0.13
N SER A 247 2.83 15.34 0.75
CA SER A 247 3.69 16.50 0.54
C SER A 247 5.16 16.16 0.60
N ILE A 248 5.96 16.97 -0.08
CA ILE A 248 7.40 16.87 -0.16
C ILE A 248 7.98 18.26 0.14
N ALA A 249 8.95 18.31 1.03
CA ALA A 249 9.71 19.52 1.29
C ALA A 249 11.21 19.27 1.10
N PHE A 250 11.83 20.01 0.21
CA PHE A 250 13.28 20.01 0.02
C PHE A 250 13.88 21.16 0.81
N SER A 251 14.77 20.88 1.73
CA SER A 251 15.50 21.90 2.47
C SER A 251 16.77 22.33 1.75
N ALA A 252 17.21 23.55 2.01
CA ALA A 252 18.46 24.08 1.51
C ALA A 252 19.72 23.28 1.92
N ASN A 253 19.60 22.42 2.92
CA ASN A 253 20.67 21.56 3.43
C ASN A 253 20.61 20.13 2.89
N HIS A 254 19.92 19.90 1.78
CA HIS A 254 19.78 18.58 1.15
C HIS A 254 19.00 17.53 1.97
N PHE A 255 18.08 17.97 2.81
CA PHE A 255 17.12 17.10 3.45
C PHE A 255 15.79 17.11 2.72
N VAL A 256 15.24 15.94 2.50
CA VAL A 256 13.87 15.77 1.99
C VAL A 256 12.99 15.34 3.14
N LYS A 257 11.91 16.08 3.35
CA LYS A 257 10.82 15.71 4.26
C LYS A 257 9.63 15.27 3.43
N THR A 258 9.09 14.12 3.76
CA THR A 258 7.82 13.64 3.19
C THR A 258 6.78 13.55 4.28
N MET A 259 5.55 13.88 3.97
CA MET A 259 4.41 13.73 4.86
C MET A 259 3.32 12.88 4.18
N GLY A 260 2.75 11.96 4.92
CA GLY A 260 1.65 11.12 4.50
C GLY A 260 0.86 10.61 5.70
N PRO A 261 -0.06 9.66 5.52
CA PRO A 261 -0.87 9.09 6.61
C PRO A 261 -0.03 8.49 7.74
N SER A 262 1.17 8.00 7.43
CA SER A 262 2.12 7.42 8.39
C SER A 262 2.91 8.44 9.18
N GLY A 263 2.71 9.74 8.94
CA GLY A 263 3.42 10.85 9.57
C GLY A 263 4.51 11.44 8.69
N MET A 264 5.45 12.16 9.32
CA MET A 264 6.55 12.86 8.65
C MET A 264 7.82 12.02 8.71
N GLU A 265 8.53 11.94 7.59
CA GLU A 265 9.89 11.41 7.50
C GLU A 265 10.87 12.44 6.99
N GLU A 266 12.11 12.36 7.43
CA GLU A 266 13.21 13.21 6.98
C GLU A 266 14.41 12.34 6.64
N SER A 267 15.00 12.57 5.47
CA SER A 267 16.18 11.85 5.00
C SER A 267 17.14 12.77 4.26
N GLU A 268 18.44 12.53 4.40
CA GLU A 268 19.46 13.26 3.66
C GLU A 268 19.52 12.74 2.22
N ARG A 269 18.92 13.49 1.30
CA ARG A 269 18.91 13.20 -0.14
C ARG A 269 18.56 14.46 -0.93
N THR A 270 18.94 14.51 -2.18
CA THR A 270 18.67 15.63 -3.11
C THR A 270 17.60 15.30 -4.14
N SER A 271 17.18 14.04 -4.17
CA SER A 271 16.13 13.54 -5.06
C SER A 271 15.37 12.42 -4.38
N MET A 272 14.20 12.10 -4.90
CA MET A 272 13.42 10.97 -4.47
C MET A 272 12.70 10.31 -5.65
N ASP A 273 12.46 9.02 -5.52
CA ASP A 273 11.69 8.22 -6.46
C ASP A 273 10.31 7.95 -5.87
N LEU A 274 9.28 8.48 -6.51
CA LEU A 274 7.91 8.17 -6.19
C LEU A 274 7.45 6.96 -6.97
N SER A 275 6.99 5.93 -6.28
CA SER A 275 6.32 4.78 -6.88
C SER A 275 4.85 5.12 -7.13
N ILE A 276 4.41 4.97 -8.38
CA ILE A 276 3.06 5.30 -8.81
C ILE A 276 2.34 4.01 -9.20
N MET A 277 1.20 3.78 -8.59
CA MET A 277 0.30 2.69 -8.97
C MET A 277 -1.03 3.27 -9.44
N THR A 278 -1.48 2.84 -10.60
CA THR A 278 -2.81 3.11 -11.15
C THR A 278 -3.32 1.85 -11.84
N ARG A 279 -4.61 1.76 -12.09
CA ARG A 279 -5.15 0.70 -12.95
C ARG A 279 -4.51 0.81 -14.34
N ASN A 280 -3.95 -0.29 -14.85
CA ASN A 280 -3.23 -0.39 -16.12
C ASN A 280 -1.90 0.41 -16.17
N MET A 281 -1.41 0.96 -15.07
CA MET A 281 -0.17 1.72 -14.97
C MET A 281 -0.08 2.92 -15.91
N GLU A 282 -1.24 3.50 -16.29
CA GLU A 282 -1.31 4.66 -17.17
C GLU A 282 -1.69 5.93 -16.39
N TYR A 283 -0.80 6.91 -16.39
CA TYR A 283 -0.98 8.22 -15.76
C TYR A 283 -0.26 9.31 -16.55
N ARG A 284 -0.52 10.55 -16.21
CA ARG A 284 0.23 11.72 -16.70
C ARG A 284 0.70 12.58 -15.54
N VAL A 285 1.87 13.18 -15.71
CA VAL A 285 2.51 14.03 -14.71
C VAL A 285 2.53 15.47 -15.18
N MET A 286 2.22 16.39 -14.28
CA MET A 286 2.32 17.84 -14.48
C MET A 286 2.90 18.48 -13.23
N THR A 287 3.76 19.46 -13.41
CA THR A 287 4.27 20.32 -12.33
C THR A 287 3.62 21.69 -12.38
N LEU A 288 3.30 22.23 -11.24
CA LEU A 288 2.62 23.50 -11.11
C LEU A 288 3.29 24.31 -10.01
N GLU A 289 3.73 25.52 -10.33
CA GLU A 289 4.16 26.49 -9.35
C GLU A 289 2.95 27.31 -8.87
N LYS A 290 2.80 27.42 -7.55
CA LYS A 290 1.74 28.22 -6.93
C LYS A 290 2.17 29.67 -6.90
N LYS A 291 1.44 30.51 -7.61
CA LYS A 291 1.69 31.96 -7.65
C LYS A 291 0.41 32.73 -7.36
N ASP A 292 0.51 33.73 -6.49
CA ASP A 292 -0.55 34.75 -6.31
C ASP A 292 0.04 36.13 -6.58
N PRO A 293 0.29 36.45 -7.88
CA PRO A 293 1.02 37.66 -8.27
C PRO A 293 0.36 38.96 -7.79
N TYR A 294 -0.85 38.90 -7.33
CA TYR A 294 -1.60 40.10 -6.93
C TYR A 294 -2.02 40.09 -5.45
N GLY A 295 -1.70 39.02 -4.68
CA GLY A 295 -2.13 38.85 -3.29
C GLY A 295 -3.66 38.83 -3.12
N MET A 296 -4.38 38.40 -4.15
CA MET A 296 -5.85 38.39 -4.19
C MET A 296 -6.44 37.01 -3.95
N GLY A 297 -5.64 36.02 -3.54
CA GLY A 297 -6.06 34.64 -3.34
C GLY A 297 -6.33 33.89 -4.67
N GLN A 298 -5.94 34.45 -5.80
CA GLN A 298 -6.04 33.77 -7.10
C GLN A 298 -4.74 33.06 -7.39
N MET A 299 -4.77 31.72 -7.29
CA MET A 299 -3.62 30.91 -7.67
C MET A 299 -3.42 30.94 -9.19
N TRP A 300 -2.21 31.29 -9.59
CA TRP A 300 -1.72 31.18 -10.95
C TRP A 300 -0.73 30.02 -10.98
N PHE A 301 -0.81 29.21 -12.00
CA PHE A 301 0.08 28.08 -12.17
C PHE A 301 1.04 28.37 -13.31
N ALA A 302 2.32 28.16 -13.07
CA ALA A 302 3.38 28.26 -14.05
C ALA A 302 4.18 26.97 -14.06
N ASP A 303 4.92 26.73 -15.12
CA ASP A 303 5.84 25.58 -15.15
C ASP A 303 7.07 25.92 -14.29
N PRO A 304 7.33 25.17 -13.21
CA PRO A 304 8.48 25.42 -12.37
C PRO A 304 9.76 24.98 -13.10
N TRP A 305 10.75 25.82 -13.08
CA TRP A 305 12.08 25.48 -13.55
C TRP A 305 12.99 24.92 -12.44
N GLN A 306 12.63 25.19 -11.19
CA GLN A 306 13.38 24.79 -9.99
C GLN A 306 13.22 23.30 -9.68
N LEU A 307 12.10 22.73 -10.07
CA LEU A 307 11.74 21.35 -9.79
C LEU A 307 11.91 20.50 -11.06
N ILE A 308 12.79 19.52 -10.99
CA ILE A 308 13.04 18.59 -12.07
C ILE A 308 12.23 17.31 -11.77
N VAL A 309 11.24 17.03 -12.61
CA VAL A 309 10.41 15.84 -12.50
C VAL A 309 10.61 14.98 -13.73
N THR A 310 11.05 13.75 -13.54
CA THR A 310 11.29 12.79 -14.60
C THR A 310 10.41 11.57 -14.39
N ASP A 311 9.55 11.27 -15.36
CA ASP A 311 8.69 10.09 -15.37
C ASP A 311 9.32 9.02 -16.25
N ASP A 312 9.66 7.87 -15.66
CA ASP A 312 10.29 6.74 -16.37
C ASP A 312 9.31 5.93 -17.23
N LYS A 313 8.00 6.25 -17.15
CA LYS A 313 6.91 5.54 -17.81
C LYS A 313 6.69 4.09 -17.35
N ASN A 314 7.36 3.69 -16.25
CA ASN A 314 7.27 2.34 -15.67
C ASN A 314 6.75 2.36 -14.23
N GLY A 315 6.08 3.44 -13.83
CA GLY A 315 5.52 3.59 -12.49
C GLY A 315 6.47 4.25 -11.49
N THR A 316 7.53 4.92 -11.97
CA THR A 316 8.43 5.71 -11.11
C THR A 316 8.51 7.14 -11.61
N VAL A 317 8.29 8.07 -10.70
CA VAL A 317 8.49 9.50 -10.94
C VAL A 317 9.62 9.99 -10.04
N ASN A 318 10.76 10.32 -10.64
CA ASN A 318 11.87 10.94 -9.94
C ASN A 318 11.61 12.44 -9.76
N VAL A 319 11.77 12.92 -8.55
CA VAL A 319 11.63 14.32 -8.17
C VAL A 319 12.95 14.80 -7.59
N SER A 320 13.51 15.85 -8.18
CA SER A 320 14.74 16.47 -7.71
C SER A 320 14.66 17.98 -7.84
N VAL A 321 15.54 18.67 -7.13
CA VAL A 321 15.66 20.12 -7.18
C VAL A 321 16.86 20.48 -8.03
N ASP A 322 16.76 21.54 -8.84
CA ASP A 322 17.90 22.11 -9.52
C ASP A 322 18.96 22.52 -8.47
N PRO A 323 20.16 21.96 -8.48
CA PRO A 323 21.18 22.26 -7.47
C PRO A 323 21.67 23.71 -7.50
N GLU A 324 21.41 24.41 -8.59
CA GLU A 324 21.76 25.84 -8.73
C GLU A 324 20.61 26.77 -8.37
N MET A 325 19.52 26.25 -7.79
CA MET A 325 18.36 27.03 -7.42
C MET A 325 18.71 28.05 -6.34
N ALA A 326 18.39 29.31 -6.62
CA ALA A 326 18.62 30.43 -5.72
C ALA A 326 17.36 30.94 -5.02
N GLU A 327 16.20 30.45 -5.41
CA GLU A 327 14.89 30.87 -4.90
C GLU A 327 14.12 29.69 -4.34
N GLY A 328 13.34 29.93 -3.30
CA GLY A 328 12.38 28.95 -2.81
C GLY A 328 11.26 28.70 -3.82
N PHE A 329 10.61 27.58 -3.68
CA PHE A 329 9.49 27.16 -4.52
C PHE A 329 8.35 26.65 -3.65
N GLU A 330 7.13 26.96 -4.04
CA GLU A 330 5.91 26.38 -3.49
C GLU A 330 5.00 26.00 -4.66
N GLY A 331 4.53 24.76 -4.68
CA GLY A 331 3.69 24.28 -5.77
C GLY A 331 3.25 22.85 -5.62
N TYR A 332 2.98 22.22 -6.75
CA TYR A 332 2.39 20.89 -6.78
C TYR A 332 3.01 20.03 -7.88
N ILE A 333 3.10 18.73 -7.60
CA ILE A 333 3.21 17.70 -8.62
C ILE A 333 1.83 17.05 -8.73
N LEU A 334 1.25 17.14 -9.91
CA LEU A 334 -0.03 16.54 -10.22
C LEU A 334 0.22 15.25 -11.01
N ILE A 335 -0.19 14.11 -10.47
CA ILE A 335 -0.07 12.80 -11.10
C ILE A 335 -1.49 12.27 -11.25
N VAL A 336 -1.94 12.16 -12.49
CA VAL A 336 -3.35 11.93 -12.80
C VAL A 336 -3.52 10.63 -13.58
N PRO A 337 -4.37 9.69 -13.13
CA PRO A 337 -4.73 8.52 -13.91
C PRO A 337 -5.23 8.92 -15.30
N LYS A 338 -4.88 8.15 -16.31
CA LYS A 338 -5.22 8.48 -17.70
C LYS A 338 -6.72 8.66 -17.92
N ALA A 339 -7.55 7.93 -17.19
CA ALA A 339 -9.01 8.02 -17.27
C ALA A 339 -9.55 9.44 -17.00
N LEU A 340 -8.85 10.22 -16.17
CA LEU A 340 -9.21 11.60 -15.83
C LEU A 340 -8.53 12.65 -16.72
N CYS A 341 -7.54 12.26 -17.52
CA CYS A 341 -6.81 13.15 -18.40
C CYS A 341 -7.61 13.50 -19.66
N PRO A 342 -7.32 14.65 -20.32
CA PRO A 342 -7.90 14.94 -21.62
C PRO A 342 -7.48 13.87 -22.66
N GLU A 343 -8.34 13.59 -23.65
CA GLU A 343 -8.05 12.60 -24.72
C GLU A 343 -6.77 12.97 -25.49
N ASN A 344 -6.65 14.25 -25.88
CA ASN A 344 -5.44 14.76 -26.53
C ASN A 344 -4.37 15.05 -25.48
N PRO A 345 -3.18 14.41 -25.53
CA PRO A 345 -2.09 14.65 -24.61
C PRO A 345 -1.63 16.11 -24.55
N ASP A 346 -1.66 16.82 -25.67
CA ASP A 346 -1.21 18.21 -25.76
C ASP A 346 -2.12 19.20 -25.01
N ASP A 347 -3.34 18.76 -24.69
CA ASP A 347 -4.29 19.56 -23.89
C ASP A 347 -4.04 19.40 -22.38
N PHE A 348 -3.20 18.45 -21.94
CA PHE A 348 -2.85 18.24 -20.55
C PHE A 348 -1.81 19.27 -20.10
N GLY A 349 -2.27 20.42 -19.66
CA GLY A 349 -1.44 21.54 -19.24
C GLY A 349 -2.17 22.48 -18.29
N GLN A 350 -1.57 23.61 -17.99
CA GLN A 350 -2.08 24.60 -17.02
C GLN A 350 -3.52 25.05 -17.32
N SER A 351 -3.87 25.25 -18.59
CA SER A 351 -5.23 25.66 -19.00
C SER A 351 -6.27 24.60 -18.66
N TRP A 352 -5.93 23.33 -18.88
CA TRP A 352 -6.78 22.20 -18.50
C TRP A 352 -6.91 22.12 -16.98
N PHE A 353 -5.81 22.20 -16.25
CA PHE A 353 -5.83 22.16 -14.78
C PHE A 353 -6.67 23.29 -14.22
N ARG A 354 -6.50 24.51 -14.68
CA ARG A 354 -7.30 25.67 -14.22
C ARG A 354 -8.80 25.45 -14.35
N THR A 355 -9.23 24.76 -15.40
CA THR A 355 -10.65 24.44 -15.64
C THR A 355 -11.15 23.30 -14.76
N ASN A 356 -10.25 22.43 -14.30
CA ASN A 356 -10.58 21.22 -13.57
C ASN A 356 -10.05 21.23 -12.10
N SER A 357 -9.44 22.29 -11.64
CA SER A 357 -8.72 22.35 -10.34
C SER A 357 -9.55 21.87 -9.16
N SER A 358 -10.85 22.20 -9.14
CA SER A 358 -11.76 21.78 -8.06
C SER A 358 -11.92 20.25 -7.91
N LYS A 359 -11.54 19.47 -8.92
CA LYS A 359 -11.54 18.00 -8.86
C LYS A 359 -10.29 17.44 -8.17
N PHE A 360 -9.22 18.24 -8.15
CA PHE A 360 -7.90 17.80 -7.71
C PHE A 360 -7.49 18.40 -6.37
N GLU A 361 -8.09 19.53 -5.96
CA GLU A 361 -7.84 20.13 -4.65
C GLU A 361 -8.12 19.14 -3.52
N ASN A 362 -7.13 18.89 -2.66
CA ASN A 362 -7.16 17.91 -1.58
C ASN A 362 -7.42 16.45 -2.02
N SER A 363 -7.01 16.10 -3.22
CA SER A 363 -7.11 14.74 -3.77
C SER A 363 -5.76 14.01 -3.69
N ASP A 364 -5.81 12.69 -3.80
CA ASP A 364 -4.62 11.84 -3.84
C ASP A 364 -3.78 12.02 -5.12
N TYR A 365 -4.26 12.81 -6.09
CA TYR A 365 -3.56 13.11 -7.34
C TYR A 365 -2.54 14.23 -7.21
N MET A 366 -2.57 15.01 -6.13
CA MET A 366 -1.82 16.25 -5.99
C MET A 366 -0.91 16.18 -4.78
N ILE A 367 0.39 16.25 -5.03
CA ILE A 367 1.43 16.29 -4.02
C ILE A 367 1.86 17.74 -3.86
N GLU A 368 1.74 18.30 -2.65
CA GLU A 368 2.28 19.60 -2.34
C GLU A 368 3.81 19.54 -2.27
N VAL A 369 4.48 20.45 -2.94
CA VAL A 369 5.94 20.52 -2.94
C VAL A 369 6.39 21.89 -2.49
N THR A 370 7.27 21.90 -1.50
CA THR A 370 7.96 23.11 -1.06
C THR A 370 9.46 22.91 -1.21
N VAL A 371 10.15 23.94 -1.62
CA VAL A 371 11.62 23.97 -1.67
C VAL A 371 12.09 25.21 -0.95
N ASP A 372 12.89 25.02 0.08
CA ASP A 372 13.46 26.14 0.83
C ASP A 372 14.50 26.86 -0.04
N ALA A 373 14.43 28.17 -0.07
CA ALA A 373 15.53 28.94 -0.62
C ALA A 373 16.84 28.59 0.11
N PRO A 374 17.96 28.47 -0.60
CA PRO A 374 19.24 28.32 0.07
C PRO A 374 19.43 29.43 1.10
N ALA A 375 19.95 29.07 2.28
CA ALA A 375 20.25 30.06 3.30
C ALA A 375 21.13 31.14 2.65
N ALA A 376 20.65 32.37 2.68
CA ALA A 376 21.38 33.49 2.11
C ALA A 376 22.78 33.47 2.72
N THR A 377 23.79 33.13 1.92
CA THR A 377 25.18 33.35 2.29
C THR A 377 25.30 34.83 2.52
N ALA A 378 25.86 35.24 3.64
CA ALA A 378 25.98 36.64 4.01
C ALA A 378 26.75 37.37 2.89
N GLY A 379 26.04 38.15 2.10
CA GLY A 379 26.55 38.93 0.97
C GLY A 379 26.52 38.18 -0.38
N GLY A 380 26.26 38.90 -1.42
CA GLY A 380 26.20 38.43 -2.79
C GLY A 380 24.97 38.87 -3.55
N PHE A 381 24.87 38.42 -4.78
CA PHE A 381 23.74 38.73 -5.66
C PHE A 381 23.29 37.49 -6.39
N MET A 382 21.99 37.32 -6.45
CA MET A 382 21.36 36.40 -7.38
C MET A 382 21.10 37.15 -8.70
N LEU A 383 21.56 36.59 -9.80
CA LEU A 383 21.44 37.19 -11.12
C LEU A 383 20.86 36.14 -12.08
N SER A 384 19.87 36.53 -12.85
CA SER A 384 19.30 35.67 -13.89
C SER A 384 18.78 36.48 -15.08
N TRP A 385 18.87 35.93 -16.27
CA TRP A 385 18.23 36.50 -17.45
C TRP A 385 16.80 35.95 -17.59
N THR A 386 15.84 36.83 -17.74
CA THR A 386 14.40 36.48 -17.70
C THR A 386 13.92 35.67 -18.93
N ARG A 387 14.71 35.55 -19.99
CA ARG A 387 14.32 34.81 -21.20
C ARG A 387 15.21 33.62 -21.52
N THR A 388 16.38 33.55 -20.95
CA THR A 388 17.25 32.39 -21.04
C THR A 388 17.79 32.11 -19.65
N MET A 389 17.79 30.91 -19.19
CA MET A 389 18.29 30.51 -17.89
C MET A 389 19.82 30.65 -17.74
N ALA A 390 20.45 31.54 -18.48
CA ALA A 390 21.85 31.83 -18.32
C ALA A 390 22.06 32.59 -17.01
N LYS A 391 22.65 31.91 -16.05
CA LYS A 391 23.05 32.45 -14.75
C LYS A 391 24.42 33.10 -14.91
N GLY A 392 24.61 34.27 -14.31
CA GLY A 392 25.90 34.91 -14.14
C GLY A 392 26.25 34.96 -12.66
N GLU A 393 27.51 34.79 -12.33
CA GLU A 393 28.01 35.01 -10.97
C GLU A 393 28.55 36.42 -10.83
N ALA A 394 28.05 37.17 -9.84
CA ALA A 394 28.72 38.34 -9.35
C ALA A 394 29.86 37.90 -8.43
N VAL A 395 31.05 38.44 -8.66
CA VAL A 395 32.21 38.16 -7.82
C VAL A 395 32.38 39.26 -6.77
N PRO A 396 32.93 38.98 -5.57
CA PRO A 396 33.27 40.02 -4.62
C PRO A 396 34.16 41.10 -5.28
N PHE A 397 33.89 42.37 -5.04
CA PHE A 397 34.63 43.47 -5.66
C PHE A 397 36.15 43.37 -5.46
N THR A 398 36.58 42.96 -4.27
CA THR A 398 37.99 42.76 -3.92
C THR A 398 38.68 41.63 -4.68
N SER A 399 37.87 40.73 -5.27
CA SER A 399 38.38 39.61 -6.10
C SER A 399 38.39 39.93 -7.59
N TYR A 400 37.84 41.08 -7.99
CA TYR A 400 37.76 41.49 -9.39
C TYR A 400 39.04 42.24 -9.83
N GLU A 401 39.80 41.67 -10.73
CA GLU A 401 41.09 42.24 -11.16
C GLU A 401 40.98 43.57 -11.92
N GLY A 402 39.84 43.80 -12.57
CA GLY A 402 39.62 45.00 -13.40
C GLY A 402 39.72 46.33 -12.66
N PHE A 403 39.57 46.31 -11.35
CA PHE A 403 39.72 47.54 -10.51
C PHE A 403 41.08 47.62 -9.78
N GLY A 404 42.04 46.78 -10.10
CA GLY A 404 43.45 46.94 -9.66
C GLY A 404 43.68 46.92 -8.14
N GLY A 405 42.79 46.26 -7.35
CA GLY A 405 42.91 46.17 -5.90
C GLY A 405 42.31 47.40 -5.17
N MET A 406 41.58 48.27 -5.84
CA MET A 406 40.81 49.36 -5.26
C MET A 406 39.74 48.79 -4.31
N LYS A 407 39.35 49.54 -3.29
CA LYS A 407 38.20 49.25 -2.46
C LYS A 407 36.90 49.80 -3.05
N PRO A 408 35.75 49.20 -2.77
CA PRO A 408 34.46 49.73 -3.20
C PRO A 408 34.23 51.19 -2.82
N SER A 409 34.59 51.56 -1.58
CA SER A 409 34.47 52.95 -1.08
C SER A 409 35.38 53.96 -1.80
N GLU A 410 36.43 53.47 -2.46
CA GLU A 410 37.33 54.31 -3.30
C GLU A 410 36.73 54.49 -4.71
N LEU A 411 35.97 53.52 -5.22
CA LEU A 411 35.24 53.64 -6.47
C LEU A 411 34.10 54.69 -6.33
N GLN A 412 33.31 54.51 -5.28
CA GLN A 412 32.23 55.45 -4.94
C GLN A 412 32.07 55.55 -3.43
N SER A 413 32.08 56.78 -2.91
CA SER A 413 31.91 57.02 -1.48
C SER A 413 30.61 56.43 -0.95
N GLY A 414 30.68 55.72 0.17
CA GLY A 414 29.53 55.10 0.86
C GLY A 414 29.21 53.70 0.45
N LEU A 415 29.90 53.09 -0.54
CA LEU A 415 29.72 51.68 -0.86
C LEU A 415 30.28 50.79 0.27
N PRO A 416 29.61 49.71 0.63
CA PRO A 416 30.10 48.75 1.62
C PRO A 416 31.29 47.97 1.09
N ASP A 417 32.42 47.97 1.81
CA ASP A 417 33.64 47.29 1.38
C ASP A 417 33.52 45.76 1.41
N ASP A 418 32.65 45.22 2.22
CA ASP A 418 32.45 43.80 2.46
C ASP A 418 31.22 43.22 1.74
N ASN A 419 30.36 44.06 1.16
CA ASN A 419 29.13 43.61 0.50
C ASN A 419 28.91 44.36 -0.84
N THR A 420 29.99 44.53 -1.61
CA THR A 420 29.96 45.06 -2.97
C THR A 420 30.51 43.98 -3.92
N TYR A 421 29.78 43.77 -5.00
CA TYR A 421 30.05 42.71 -5.98
C TYR A 421 30.16 43.30 -7.37
N VAL A 422 30.86 42.60 -8.27
CA VAL A 422 31.03 42.96 -9.67
C VAL A 422 30.42 41.91 -10.56
N TYR A 423 29.68 42.33 -11.55
CA TYR A 423 29.13 41.45 -12.59
C TYR A 423 29.52 42.00 -13.97
N GLU A 424 30.11 41.15 -14.79
CA GLU A 424 30.47 41.51 -16.18
C GLU A 424 29.22 41.35 -17.06
N LEU A 425 28.80 42.43 -17.68
CA LEU A 425 27.65 42.43 -18.58
C LEU A 425 28.00 41.66 -19.87
N PRO A 426 27.20 40.68 -20.26
CA PRO A 426 27.42 39.98 -21.51
C PRO A 426 27.25 40.92 -22.71
N SER A 427 28.00 40.65 -23.77
CA SER A 427 27.96 41.45 -25.02
C SER A 427 26.65 41.31 -25.78
N GLU A 428 25.93 40.20 -25.56
CA GLU A 428 24.64 39.91 -26.17
C GLU A 428 23.52 39.98 -25.13
N ILE A 429 22.41 40.65 -25.47
CA ILE A 429 21.26 40.83 -24.61
C ILE A 429 20.30 39.67 -24.81
N ASN A 430 20.07 38.89 -23.76
CA ASN A 430 19.09 37.80 -23.76
C ASN A 430 17.76 38.15 -23.06
N GLY A 431 17.48 39.41 -22.86
CA GLY A 431 16.32 39.93 -22.12
C GLY A 431 16.74 40.74 -20.89
N PRO A 432 15.81 41.16 -20.04
CA PRO A 432 16.15 41.84 -18.81
C PRO A 432 16.96 40.95 -17.87
N LEU A 433 18.00 41.52 -17.25
CA LEU A 433 18.75 40.89 -16.16
C LEU A 433 17.99 41.15 -14.85
N ALA A 434 17.52 40.08 -14.22
CA ALA A 434 16.99 40.16 -12.87
C ALA A 434 18.10 40.03 -11.84
N MET A 435 18.10 40.88 -10.81
CA MET A 435 19.12 40.95 -9.77
C MET A 435 18.49 41.14 -8.40
N LEU A 436 18.96 40.35 -7.43
CA LEU A 436 18.51 40.40 -6.03
C LEU A 436 19.71 40.33 -5.11
N PRO A 437 19.90 41.31 -4.20
CA PRO A 437 20.95 41.21 -3.20
C PRO A 437 20.59 40.18 -2.14
N LEU A 438 21.51 39.24 -1.91
CA LEU A 438 21.36 38.21 -0.89
C LEU A 438 21.55 38.78 0.52
N GLY A 439 20.84 38.23 1.50
CA GLY A 439 20.86 38.72 2.88
C GLY A 439 19.98 39.94 3.14
N PHE A 440 19.19 40.36 2.18
CA PHE A 440 18.11 41.32 2.43
C PHE A 440 16.94 40.64 3.14
N PRO A 441 16.12 41.39 3.90
CA PRO A 441 14.95 40.85 4.55
C PRO A 441 14.07 40.07 3.57
N SER A 442 13.56 38.93 3.98
CA SER A 442 12.69 38.06 3.15
C SER A 442 11.37 38.72 2.74
N ASP A 443 10.98 39.73 3.49
CA ASP A 443 9.82 40.60 3.24
C ASP A 443 10.20 41.93 2.55
N TRP A 444 11.46 42.10 2.16
CA TRP A 444 11.91 43.22 1.37
C TRP A 444 11.16 43.21 0.05
N LYS A 445 10.07 43.93 0.06
CA LYS A 445 9.24 44.17 -1.11
C LYS A 445 9.80 45.40 -1.81
N ALA A 446 10.49 45.19 -2.88
CA ALA A 446 10.82 46.23 -3.80
C ALA A 446 9.52 46.76 -4.39
N GLY A 447 8.64 47.38 -3.65
CA GLY A 447 7.57 47.90 -4.26
C GLY A 447 6.46 48.45 -3.54
N VAL A 448 5.54 48.62 -3.59
CA VAL A 448 4.39 49.42 -3.32
C VAL A 448 3.80 48.96 -2.00
N SER A 449 4.14 49.64 -0.95
CA SER A 449 3.12 49.83 0.06
C SER A 449 2.76 51.32 0.04
N ASN A 450 1.50 51.63 -0.04
CA ASN A 450 0.95 53.00 -0.01
C ASN A 450 1.24 53.90 -1.22
N GLY A 451 1.45 53.35 -2.41
CA GLY A 451 1.64 54.16 -3.62
C GLY A 451 3.05 54.71 -3.80
N GLU A 452 4.01 54.35 -2.95
CA GLU A 452 5.42 54.66 -3.15
C GLU A 452 6.08 53.56 -3.99
N THR A 453 6.76 53.94 -5.06
CA THR A 453 7.46 53.02 -5.95
C THR A 453 8.81 52.62 -5.36
N VAL A 454 9.24 51.40 -5.61
CA VAL A 454 10.52 50.77 -5.23
C VAL A 454 11.76 51.56 -5.66
N THR A 455 11.63 52.42 -6.63
CA THR A 455 12.68 53.33 -7.05
C THR A 455 13.33 54.12 -5.90
N ASN A 456 12.76 54.08 -4.72
CA ASN A 456 13.32 54.72 -3.54
C ASN A 456 14.34 53.88 -2.76
N LEU A 457 14.43 52.59 -2.98
CA LEU A 457 15.34 51.69 -2.23
C LEU A 457 16.64 51.33 -2.98
N PHE A 458 16.86 51.88 -4.15
CA PHE A 458 18.12 51.77 -4.86
C PHE A 458 18.51 53.08 -5.54
N ARG A 459 19.77 53.18 -5.87
CA ARG A 459 20.32 54.25 -6.69
C ARG A 459 21.26 53.70 -7.71
N ALA A 460 21.26 54.24 -8.91
CA ALA A 460 22.20 53.92 -9.93
C ALA A 460 23.06 55.15 -10.23
N SER A 461 24.35 54.92 -10.39
CA SER A 461 25.34 55.92 -10.80
C SER A 461 26.42 55.20 -11.60
N GLY A 462 27.11 55.85 -12.53
CA GLY A 462 28.13 55.20 -13.33
C GLY A 462 29.08 56.18 -14.01
N GLU A 463 30.16 55.60 -14.55
CA GLU A 463 31.13 56.33 -15.37
C GLU A 463 31.22 55.65 -16.72
N GLY A 464 31.30 56.42 -17.79
CA GLY A 464 31.34 55.93 -19.16
C GLY A 464 29.99 55.58 -19.77
N PHE A 465 28.94 55.44 -18.96
CA PHE A 465 27.55 55.35 -19.40
C PHE A 465 26.89 56.75 -19.35
N SER A 466 25.87 56.95 -20.17
CA SER A 466 25.15 58.21 -20.20
C SER A 466 24.54 58.56 -18.84
N SER A 467 24.71 59.79 -18.40
CA SER A 467 24.26 60.30 -17.09
C SER A 467 22.72 60.40 -16.97
N ASP A 468 22.01 60.27 -18.07
CA ASP A 468 20.53 60.29 -18.13
C ASP A 468 19.91 58.90 -18.09
N ASN A 469 20.74 57.87 -17.88
CA ASN A 469 20.33 56.45 -17.89
C ASN A 469 19.65 55.97 -19.18
N SER A 470 19.79 56.71 -20.28
CA SER A 470 19.16 56.36 -21.57
C SER A 470 19.64 55.02 -22.15
N ASN A 471 20.75 54.49 -21.63
CA ASN A 471 21.33 53.23 -22.04
C ASN A 471 20.79 52.04 -21.24
N PHE A 472 20.23 52.33 -20.08
CA PHE A 472 19.72 51.30 -19.17
C PHE A 472 18.30 51.67 -18.75
N ASP A 473 17.42 50.73 -18.85
CA ASP A 473 16.09 50.81 -18.24
C ASP A 473 16.11 49.92 -17.01
N ILE A 474 16.09 50.56 -15.83
CA ILE A 474 16.07 49.86 -14.56
C ILE A 474 14.64 49.91 -14.04
N ALA A 475 13.94 48.85 -14.19
CA ALA A 475 12.59 48.69 -13.66
C ALA A 475 12.62 47.77 -12.43
N ALA A 476 12.03 48.24 -11.35
CA ALA A 476 11.69 47.33 -10.26
C ALA A 476 10.36 46.68 -10.59
N ASN A 477 10.39 45.47 -10.99
CA ASN A 477 9.19 44.70 -11.22
C ASN A 477 8.87 43.93 -9.95
N ILE A 478 7.75 44.25 -9.34
CA ILE A 478 7.18 43.53 -8.23
C ILE A 478 6.36 42.44 -8.85
N TYR A 479 6.91 41.26 -8.82
CA TYR A 479 6.13 40.06 -9.07
C TYR A 479 5.88 39.43 -7.71
N ASP A 480 4.61 39.52 -7.27
CA ASP A 480 3.96 38.65 -6.31
C ASP A 480 4.63 38.26 -4.99
N SER A 481 3.78 37.93 -4.02
CA SER A 481 4.06 37.65 -2.61
C SER A 481 4.98 36.43 -2.34
N SER A 482 5.23 35.56 -3.30
CA SER A 482 6.19 34.46 -3.21
C SER A 482 7.54 34.78 -3.87
N TRP A 483 7.62 35.82 -4.66
CA TRP A 483 8.85 36.25 -5.29
C TRP A 483 9.47 37.35 -4.47
N GLN A 484 10.64 37.10 -3.96
CA GLN A 484 11.47 38.16 -3.43
C GLN A 484 11.59 39.22 -4.53
N ALA A 485 11.28 40.45 -4.20
CA ALA A 485 11.32 41.52 -5.16
C ALA A 485 12.72 41.61 -5.76
N HIS A 486 12.82 41.40 -7.04
CA HIS A 486 14.06 41.57 -7.76
C HIS A 486 13.95 42.76 -8.72
N MET A 487 15.08 43.37 -8.97
CA MET A 487 15.17 44.44 -9.94
C MET A 487 15.46 43.85 -11.31
N ALA A 488 14.82 44.33 -12.32
CA ALA A 488 15.11 44.02 -13.71
C ALA A 488 15.88 45.16 -14.35
N LEU A 489 17.02 44.84 -14.95
CA LEU A 489 17.83 45.75 -15.75
C LEU A 489 17.71 45.33 -17.22
N SER A 490 17.28 46.24 -18.07
CA SER A 490 17.44 46.09 -19.51
C SER A 490 18.40 47.17 -20.05
N TYR A 491 19.13 46.84 -21.09
CA TYR A 491 20.05 47.76 -21.73
C TYR A 491 20.02 47.63 -23.26
N SER A 492 20.33 48.68 -23.95
CA SER A 492 20.40 48.72 -25.40
C SER A 492 21.74 48.12 -25.86
N GLU A 493 21.72 47.13 -26.75
CA GLU A 493 22.91 46.59 -27.36
C GLU A 493 23.75 47.66 -28.10
N ALA A 494 23.07 48.57 -28.77
CA ALA A 494 23.74 49.66 -29.44
C ALA A 494 24.45 50.60 -28.47
N ALA A 495 23.83 50.91 -27.33
CA ALA A 495 24.44 51.71 -26.30
C ALA A 495 25.60 51.00 -25.61
N MET A 496 25.48 49.70 -25.37
CA MET A 496 26.59 48.92 -24.84
C MET A 496 27.77 48.86 -25.78
N LYS A 497 27.56 48.73 -27.09
CA LYS A 497 28.64 48.79 -28.09
C LYS A 497 29.29 50.14 -28.18
N ALA A 498 28.55 51.24 -27.98
CA ALA A 498 29.05 52.59 -28.05
C ALA A 498 29.82 53.03 -26.79
N ALA A 499 29.53 52.45 -25.64
CA ALA A 499 30.18 52.80 -24.37
C ALA A 499 31.69 52.43 -24.40
N PRO A 500 32.57 53.24 -23.81
CA PRO A 500 33.98 52.91 -23.67
C PRO A 500 34.22 51.59 -22.94
N SER A 501 35.33 50.91 -23.19
CA SER A 501 35.78 49.79 -22.37
C SER A 501 36.00 50.26 -20.93
N ASN A 502 35.69 49.37 -19.97
CA ASN A 502 35.72 49.66 -18.55
C ASN A 502 34.61 50.64 -18.04
N SER A 503 33.62 50.94 -18.86
CA SER A 503 32.40 51.62 -18.34
C SER A 503 31.72 50.77 -17.28
N TYR A 504 31.27 51.39 -16.23
CA TYR A 504 30.56 50.69 -15.15
C TYR A 504 29.31 51.41 -14.69
N LEU A 505 28.37 50.64 -14.14
CA LEU A 505 27.17 51.13 -13.48
C LEU A 505 27.12 50.53 -12.07
N VAL A 506 27.03 51.40 -11.06
CA VAL A 506 26.88 50.99 -9.67
C VAL A 506 25.40 51.04 -9.30
N ILE A 507 24.87 49.93 -8.81
CA ILE A 507 23.54 49.88 -8.25
C ILE A 507 23.67 49.63 -6.74
N SER A 508 23.25 50.61 -5.95
CA SER A 508 23.30 50.58 -4.49
C SER A 508 21.95 50.18 -3.93
N PHE A 509 21.92 49.24 -3.03
CA PHE A 509 20.71 48.68 -2.43
C PHE A 509 20.62 49.06 -0.95
N TYR A 510 19.44 49.43 -0.51
CA TYR A 510 19.15 49.89 0.83
C TYR A 510 18.08 48.99 1.46
N LYS A 511 18.29 48.52 2.68
CA LYS A 511 17.31 47.66 3.38
C LYS A 511 16.06 48.40 3.81
N ASP A 512 16.20 49.68 4.05
CA ASP A 512 15.10 50.56 4.48
C ASP A 512 15.30 52.01 4.08
N MET A 513 14.28 52.84 4.31
CA MET A 513 14.28 54.27 4.01
C MET A 513 15.29 55.07 4.86
N SER A 514 15.68 54.59 6.03
CA SER A 514 16.70 55.24 6.86
C SER A 514 18.07 55.10 6.25
N GLU A 515 18.45 53.92 5.76
CA GLU A 515 19.70 53.72 5.03
C GLU A 515 19.75 54.58 3.76
N LEU A 516 18.65 54.62 3.00
CA LEU A 516 18.54 55.45 1.80
C LEU A 516 18.74 56.91 2.13
N GLY A 517 18.11 57.41 3.19
CA GLY A 517 18.24 58.79 3.65
C GLY A 517 19.66 59.17 4.10
N MET A 518 20.41 58.22 4.61
CA MET A 518 21.81 58.38 5.02
C MET A 518 22.82 58.11 3.90
N TYR A 519 22.38 57.71 2.72
CA TYR A 519 23.26 57.28 1.61
C TYR A 519 24.25 56.18 2.00
N LYS A 520 23.81 55.25 2.83
CA LYS A 520 24.60 54.10 3.29
C LYS A 520 23.95 52.80 2.82
N PRO A 521 24.26 52.33 1.62
CA PRO A 521 23.72 51.09 1.13
C PRO A 521 24.23 49.87 1.92
N SER A 522 23.38 48.89 2.13
CA SER A 522 23.73 47.63 2.74
C SER A 522 24.39 46.67 1.75
N ALA A 523 24.17 46.86 0.47
CA ALA A 523 24.81 46.08 -0.60
C ALA A 523 24.97 46.95 -1.85
N ALA A 524 25.91 46.57 -2.72
CA ALA A 524 26.07 47.17 -4.03
C ALA A 524 26.48 46.18 -5.09
N LEU A 525 25.99 46.37 -6.32
CA LEU A 525 26.37 45.64 -7.50
C LEU A 525 26.98 46.59 -8.54
N VAL A 526 28.19 46.28 -8.95
CA VAL A 526 28.90 47.01 -10.00
C VAL A 526 28.79 46.20 -11.29
N LEU A 527 28.07 46.75 -12.26
CA LEU A 527 27.94 46.16 -13.59
C LEU A 527 29.03 46.72 -14.48
N VAL A 528 29.89 45.89 -15.02
CA VAL A 528 31.03 46.30 -15.83
C VAL A 528 30.85 45.86 -17.27
N LYS A 529 31.16 46.75 -18.22
CA LYS A 529 31.26 46.38 -19.61
C LYS A 529 32.63 45.76 -19.88
N MET A 530 32.67 44.57 -20.45
CA MET A 530 33.85 43.96 -21.00
C MET A 530 34.30 44.61 -22.34
#